data_3d7d1ee9285d4a4bbf62c4c703a2e349
#
_entry.id   3d7d1ee9285d4a4bbf62c4c703a2e349
#
_cell.length_a   1.000
_cell.length_b   1.000
_cell.length_c   1.000
_cell.angle_alpha   90.00
_cell.angle_beta   90.00
_cell.angle_gamma   90.00
#
_symmetry.space_group_name_H-M   'P 1'
#
loop_
_entity.id
_entity.type
_entity.pdbx_description
1 polymer ?
#
loop_
_entity_poly.entity_id
_entity_poly.type
_entity_poly.pdbx_seq_one_letter_code
_entity_poly.pdbx_strand_id
1 'polypeptide(L)'
;MSKYDVIVLGSGPGGYVAAIRASQLGLKTAVIEKENLGGVCLNWGCIPTKALLKSAQVFDYLKHAEDYGLSVENPDKDFTKVVKRSRNVAEGMSTVSYTHLTLPTKRIV
;
A
#
# COMPACT_ATOMS: atom_id res chain seq x y z
N MET A 1 7.19 -0.32 33.63
CA MET A 1 5.99 -0.34 32.77
C MET A 1 6.04 0.87 31.83
N SER A 2 5.91 0.63 30.54
CA SER A 2 5.92 1.73 29.57
C SER A 2 4.57 2.44 29.55
N LYS A 3 4.62 3.76 29.44
CA LYS A 3 3.43 4.60 29.30
C LYS A 3 3.47 5.29 27.94
N TYR A 4 2.32 5.39 27.31
CA TYR A 4 2.17 6.05 26.01
C TYR A 4 1.12 7.15 26.11
N ASP A 5 1.34 8.23 25.38
CA ASP A 5 0.37 9.32 25.27
C ASP A 5 -0.78 8.94 24.36
N VAL A 6 -0.46 8.19 23.29
CA VAL A 6 -1.42 7.76 22.26
C VAL A 6 -1.15 6.30 21.91
N ILE A 7 -2.20 5.49 21.87
CA ILE A 7 -2.15 4.11 21.39
C ILE A 7 -3.13 3.99 20.24
N VAL A 8 -2.64 3.57 19.08
CA VAL A 8 -3.45 3.39 17.87
C VAL A 8 -3.69 1.91 17.65
N LEU A 9 -4.93 1.50 17.60
CA LEU A 9 -5.32 0.12 17.30
C LEU A 9 -5.59 -0.01 15.80
N GLY A 10 -4.75 -0.77 15.14
CA GLY A 10 -4.80 -0.97 13.70
C GLY A 10 -3.89 0.01 12.95
N SER A 11 -3.18 -0.52 11.97
CA SER A 11 -2.19 0.23 11.19
C SER A 11 -2.61 0.45 9.73
N GLY A 12 -3.91 0.50 9.46
CA GLY A 12 -4.44 0.90 8.16
C GLY A 12 -4.21 2.39 7.90
N PRO A 13 -4.71 2.94 6.78
CA PRO A 13 -4.45 4.34 6.41
C PRO A 13 -4.80 5.35 7.50
N GLY A 14 -5.92 5.19 8.20
CA GLY A 14 -6.27 6.05 9.32
C GLY A 14 -5.31 5.91 10.48
N GLY A 15 -4.91 4.68 10.79
CA GLY A 15 -4.04 4.37 11.92
C GLY A 15 -2.61 4.84 11.72
N TYR A 16 -1.96 4.48 10.61
CA TYR A 16 -0.57 4.88 10.43
C TYR A 16 -0.41 6.40 10.24
N VAL A 17 -1.37 7.05 9.58
CA VAL A 17 -1.34 8.51 9.45
C VAL A 17 -1.47 9.18 10.81
N ALA A 18 -2.42 8.74 11.64
CA ALA A 18 -2.61 9.27 12.98
C ALA A 18 -1.38 9.06 13.87
N ALA A 19 -0.80 7.86 13.82
CA ALA A 19 0.38 7.52 14.63
C ALA A 19 1.60 8.34 14.24
N ILE A 20 1.86 8.48 12.95
CA ILE A 20 2.97 9.28 12.45
C ILE A 20 2.80 10.73 12.86
N ARG A 21 1.61 11.28 12.68
CA ARG A 21 1.35 12.70 13.06
C ARG A 21 1.47 12.91 14.56
N ALA A 22 0.93 12.01 15.38
CA ALA A 22 1.07 12.10 16.82
C ALA A 22 2.53 12.11 17.25
N SER A 23 3.35 11.25 16.64
CA SER A 23 4.79 11.19 16.90
C SER A 23 5.51 12.46 16.47
N GLN A 24 5.14 13.04 15.33
CA GLN A 24 5.70 14.32 14.86
C GLN A 24 5.38 15.47 15.81
N LEU A 25 4.25 15.39 16.51
CA LEU A 25 3.85 16.40 17.51
C LEU A 25 4.50 16.17 18.89
N GLY A 26 5.40 15.20 18.98
CA GLY A 26 6.16 14.93 20.23
C GLY A 26 5.45 14.01 21.20
N LEU A 27 4.33 13.40 20.82
CA LEU A 27 3.62 12.45 21.68
C LEU A 27 4.27 11.08 21.62
N LYS A 28 4.37 10.43 22.77
CA LYS A 28 4.87 9.05 22.83
C LYS A 28 3.76 8.13 22.34
N THR A 29 3.97 7.53 21.17
CA THR A 29 2.93 6.82 20.43
C THR A 29 3.28 5.35 20.23
N ALA A 30 2.28 4.47 20.36
CA ALA A 30 2.39 3.05 20.02
C ALA A 30 1.29 2.66 19.03
N VAL A 31 1.62 1.73 18.15
CA VAL A 31 0.67 1.14 17.20
C VAL A 31 0.57 -0.36 17.49
N ILE A 32 -0.66 -0.85 17.58
CA ILE A 32 -0.93 -2.28 17.76
C ILE A 32 -1.52 -2.82 16.46
N GLU A 33 -0.87 -3.80 15.89
CA GLU A 33 -1.28 -4.45 14.65
C GLU A 33 -1.16 -5.97 14.79
N LYS A 34 -2.23 -6.70 14.52
CA LYS A 34 -2.24 -8.16 14.67
C LYS A 34 -1.78 -8.91 13.42
N GLU A 35 -1.74 -8.25 12.26
CA GLU A 35 -1.36 -8.89 11.00
C GLU A 35 -0.23 -8.10 10.32
N ASN A 36 -0.50 -7.48 9.18
CA ASN A 36 0.49 -6.74 8.42
C ASN A 36 0.29 -5.23 8.56
N LEU A 37 1.36 -4.50 8.73
CA LEU A 37 1.33 -3.05 8.75
C LEU A 37 0.77 -2.51 7.42
N GLY A 38 -0.01 -1.45 7.51
CA GLY A 38 -0.68 -0.84 6.38
C GLY A 38 -2.14 -1.26 6.22
N GLY A 39 -2.56 -2.33 6.92
CA GLY A 39 -3.94 -2.81 6.94
C GLY A 39 -4.40 -3.40 5.61
N VAL A 40 -5.71 -3.49 5.45
CA VAL A 40 -6.33 -4.08 4.25
C VAL A 40 -6.01 -3.27 3.01
N CYS A 41 -6.06 -1.94 3.08
CA CYS A 41 -5.84 -1.07 1.91
C CYS A 41 -4.49 -1.32 1.24
N LEU A 42 -3.40 -1.35 2.01
CA LEU A 42 -2.07 -1.56 1.46
C LEU A 42 -1.82 -3.01 1.03
N ASN A 43 -2.34 -3.96 1.76
CA ASN A 43 -1.99 -5.37 1.58
C ASN A 43 -2.95 -6.14 0.67
N TRP A 44 -4.27 -5.90 0.81
CA TRP A 44 -5.28 -6.70 0.12
C TRP A 44 -6.41 -5.88 -0.49
N GLY A 45 -6.39 -4.56 -0.39
CA GLY A 45 -7.47 -3.68 -0.82
C GLY A 45 -7.04 -2.67 -1.87
N CYS A 46 -7.00 -1.40 -1.50
CA CYS A 46 -6.84 -0.26 -2.43
C CYS A 46 -5.61 -0.36 -3.33
N ILE A 47 -4.45 -0.66 -2.74
CA ILE A 47 -3.18 -0.63 -3.47
C ILE A 47 -3.10 -1.76 -4.51
N PRO A 48 -3.28 -3.04 -4.14
CA PRO A 48 -3.27 -4.10 -5.16
C PRO A 48 -4.41 -3.97 -6.16
N THR A 49 -5.59 -3.51 -5.74
CA THR A 49 -6.73 -3.26 -6.63
C THR A 49 -6.39 -2.22 -7.68
N LYS A 50 -5.82 -1.09 -7.28
CA LYS A 50 -5.41 -0.04 -8.22
C LYS A 50 -4.30 -0.51 -9.15
N ALA A 51 -3.37 -1.33 -8.67
CA ALA A 51 -2.33 -1.91 -9.51
C ALA A 51 -2.94 -2.81 -10.60
N LEU A 52 -3.93 -3.63 -10.26
CA LEU A 52 -4.64 -4.47 -11.23
C LEU A 52 -5.44 -3.62 -12.22
N LEU A 53 -6.13 -2.60 -11.76
CA LEU A 53 -6.90 -1.70 -12.61
C LEU A 53 -6.00 -0.95 -13.58
N LYS A 54 -4.80 -0.55 -13.16
CA LYS A 54 -3.83 0.11 -14.04
C LYS A 54 -3.35 -0.84 -15.14
N SER A 55 -3.07 -2.08 -14.81
CA SER A 55 -2.71 -3.10 -15.81
C SER A 55 -3.83 -3.31 -16.82
N ALA A 56 -5.08 -3.37 -16.34
CA ALA A 56 -6.25 -3.47 -17.20
C ALA A 56 -6.41 -2.26 -18.13
N GLN A 57 -6.22 -1.06 -17.60
CA GLN A 57 -6.30 0.18 -18.36
C GLN A 57 -5.23 0.22 -19.47
N VAL A 58 -3.99 -0.14 -19.16
CA VAL A 58 -2.91 -0.18 -20.15
C VAL A 58 -3.21 -1.20 -21.23
N PHE A 59 -3.72 -2.37 -20.85
CA PHE A 59 -4.11 -3.38 -21.84
C PHE A 59 -5.23 -2.89 -22.75
N ASP A 60 -6.21 -2.18 -22.20
CA ASP A 60 -7.27 -1.56 -22.98
C ASP A 60 -6.72 -0.52 -23.97
N TYR A 61 -5.76 0.30 -23.55
CA TYR A 61 -5.06 1.22 -24.46
C TYR A 61 -4.38 0.49 -25.60
N LEU A 62 -3.78 -0.66 -25.37
CA LEU A 62 -3.15 -1.44 -26.43
C LEU A 62 -4.17 -1.93 -27.46
N LYS A 63 -5.38 -2.26 -27.02
CA LYS A 63 -6.47 -2.67 -27.92
C LYS A 63 -7.01 -1.51 -28.78
N HIS A 64 -6.88 -0.28 -28.29
CA HIS A 64 -7.36 0.93 -28.95
C HIS A 64 -6.22 1.87 -29.33
N ALA A 65 -5.04 1.31 -29.58
CA ALA A 65 -3.83 2.09 -29.87
C ALA A 65 -4.00 3.04 -31.06
N GLU A 66 -4.76 2.64 -32.06
CA GLU A 66 -5.00 3.44 -33.27
C GLU A 66 -5.66 4.80 -32.95
N ASP A 67 -6.50 4.85 -31.93
CA ASP A 67 -7.15 6.10 -31.50
C ASP A 67 -6.13 7.14 -31.05
N TYR A 68 -4.95 6.70 -30.65
CA TYR A 68 -3.85 7.55 -30.18
C TYR A 68 -2.74 7.70 -31.24
N GLY A 69 -2.97 7.25 -32.47
CA GLY A 69 -1.95 7.31 -33.51
C GLY A 69 -0.83 6.29 -33.34
N LEU A 70 -1.07 5.24 -32.58
CA LEU A 70 -0.07 4.21 -32.28
C LEU A 70 -0.45 2.90 -32.96
N SER A 71 0.55 2.05 -33.18
CA SER A 71 0.38 0.74 -33.79
C SER A 71 0.93 -0.34 -32.87
N VAL A 72 0.13 -1.37 -32.62
CA VAL A 72 0.51 -2.51 -31.78
C VAL A 72 0.07 -3.80 -32.50
N GLU A 73 1.00 -4.74 -32.61
CA GLU A 73 0.72 -6.06 -33.17
C GLU A 73 0.48 -7.05 -32.03
N ASN A 74 -0.63 -7.80 -32.12
CA ASN A 74 -0.97 -8.91 -31.22
C ASN A 74 -0.78 -8.61 -29.73
N PRO A 75 -1.48 -7.62 -29.17
CA PRO A 75 -1.41 -7.35 -27.74
C PRO A 75 -1.87 -8.59 -26.96
N ASP A 76 -1.05 -9.01 -26.01
CA ASP A 76 -1.30 -10.18 -25.18
C ASP A 76 -1.04 -9.87 -23.72
N LYS A 77 -1.47 -10.76 -22.84
CA LYS A 77 -1.33 -10.61 -21.40
C LYS A 77 -0.79 -11.89 -20.78
N ASP A 78 0.01 -11.73 -19.74
CA ASP A 78 0.41 -12.81 -18.85
C ASP A 78 -0.23 -12.51 -17.48
N PHE A 79 -1.29 -13.19 -17.15
CA PHE A 79 -2.05 -12.93 -15.92
C PHE A 79 -1.22 -13.19 -14.67
N THR A 80 -0.32 -14.17 -14.70
CA THR A 80 0.59 -14.44 -13.59
C THR A 80 1.47 -13.23 -13.29
N LYS A 81 2.00 -12.58 -14.33
CA LYS A 81 2.82 -11.37 -14.17
C LYS A 81 1.99 -10.18 -13.70
N VAL A 82 0.74 -10.06 -14.14
CA VAL A 82 -0.18 -9.02 -13.68
C VAL A 82 -0.42 -9.15 -12.17
N VAL A 83 -0.73 -10.35 -11.70
CA VAL A 83 -0.92 -10.63 -10.28
C VAL A 83 0.35 -10.37 -9.48
N LYS A 84 1.49 -10.85 -9.97
CA LYS A 84 2.79 -10.65 -9.32
C LYS A 84 3.13 -9.17 -9.18
N ARG A 85 2.88 -8.36 -10.21
CA ARG A 85 3.07 -6.91 -10.12
C ARG A 85 2.22 -6.30 -9.01
N SER A 86 0.95 -6.68 -8.90
CA SER A 86 0.06 -6.16 -7.85
C SER A 86 0.58 -6.51 -6.46
N ARG A 87 1.11 -7.72 -6.28
CA ARG A 87 1.70 -8.14 -5.00
C ARG A 87 2.98 -7.38 -4.69
N ASN A 88 3.83 -7.16 -5.68
CA ASN A 88 5.08 -6.41 -5.50
C ASN A 88 4.81 -4.94 -5.13
N VAL A 89 3.82 -4.31 -5.74
CA VAL A 89 3.44 -2.94 -5.42
C VAL A 89 2.92 -2.86 -3.98
N ALA A 90 2.04 -3.78 -3.57
CA ALA A 90 1.51 -3.83 -2.21
C ALA A 90 2.62 -4.04 -1.18
N GLU A 91 3.54 -4.95 -1.45
CA GLU A 91 4.67 -5.26 -0.58
C GLU A 91 5.61 -4.07 -0.42
N GLY A 92 5.91 -3.36 -1.51
CA GLY A 92 6.71 -2.14 -1.47
C GLY A 92 6.09 -1.06 -0.61
N MET A 93 4.80 -0.83 -0.71
CA MET A 93 4.09 0.16 0.11
C MET A 93 4.03 -0.25 1.58
N SER A 94 3.85 -1.53 1.86
CA SER A 94 3.88 -2.05 3.22
C SER A 94 5.25 -1.84 3.87
N THR A 95 6.34 -2.05 3.12
CA THR A 95 7.70 -1.79 3.59
C THR A 95 7.93 -0.33 3.93
N VAL A 96 7.43 0.60 3.12
CA VAL A 96 7.51 2.04 3.41
C VAL A 96 6.76 2.37 4.70
N SER A 97 5.56 1.83 4.88
CA SER A 97 4.78 2.03 6.11
C SER A 97 5.51 1.50 7.34
N TYR A 98 6.11 0.32 7.24
CA TYR A 98 6.93 -0.25 8.31
C TYR A 98 8.06 0.68 8.71
N THR A 99 8.80 1.22 7.74
CA THR A 99 9.91 2.14 7.98
C THR A 99 9.44 3.38 8.72
N HIS A 100 8.36 4.02 8.27
CA HIS A 100 7.85 5.24 8.90
C HIS A 100 7.30 4.98 10.29
N LEU A 101 6.66 3.85 10.55
CA LEU A 101 6.11 3.53 11.86
C LEU A 101 7.18 3.13 12.88
N THR A 102 8.29 2.56 12.45
CA THR A 102 9.33 2.10 13.38
C THR A 102 10.33 3.18 13.77
N LEU A 103 10.45 4.28 13.01
CA LEU A 103 11.37 5.38 13.34
C LEU A 103 10.83 6.28 14.46
N PRO A 104 9.65 6.94 14.32
CA PRO A 104 9.11 7.82 15.35
C PRO A 104 8.13 7.11 16.30
N THR A 105 7.70 5.90 15.98
CA THR A 105 6.60 5.21 16.66
C THR A 105 7.02 3.79 16.99
N LYS A 106 6.64 3.29 18.17
CA LYS A 106 6.83 1.88 18.51
C LYS A 106 5.68 1.04 17.98
N ARG A 107 6.03 -0.11 17.40
CA ARG A 107 5.07 -1.14 17.01
C ARG A 107 4.93 -2.16 18.14
N ILE A 108 3.68 -2.48 18.48
CA ILE A 108 3.34 -3.55 19.43
C ILE A 108 2.37 -4.49 18.72
N VAL A 109 2.70 -5.75 18.75
CA VAL A 109 1.87 -6.79 18.12
C VAL A 109 0.91 -7.41 19.14
#